data_70f355b8b9d3d744ec1ee9776fc23265
#
_entry.id   70f355b8b9d3d744ec1ee9776fc23265
#
_cell.length_a   1.000
_cell.length_b   1.000
_cell.length_c   1.000
_cell.angle_alpha   90.00
_cell.angle_beta   90.00
_cell.angle_gamma   90.00
#
_symmetry.space_group_name_H-M   'P 1'
#
loop_
_entity.id
_entity.type
_entity.pdbx_description
1 polymer ?
#
loop_
_entity_poly.entity_id
_entity_poly.type
_entity_poly.pdbx_seq_one_letter_code
_entity_poly.pdbx_strand_id
1 'polypeptide(L)'
;MLGLVQGLTEYLPVSSSGHLAIGSALFGIEGEGNLAFTVIVHVATVFSTLVILWKEISWIFKGLAQCRMNDETRYFINIVISMIPVGIVGVFFKDYVEEIFGSGLAIVGAMLLVTALLLTFSYFAKPRQKANISMRDAFIIGLAQAVAVLPGLSRSGSTIATGLLLGNSKEKLAQFSFIMVIPPILGEALLDVVKMLNGSADSMLQSVAPLSLIVGFLAAFISGCVACKWMISIVKRGKLIYFAIYCALAGAATLIFNFI
;
A
#
# COMPACT_ATOMS: atom_id res chain seq x y z
N MET A 1 -6.24 -7.18 16.89
CA MET A 1 -6.84 -7.71 15.64
C MET A 1 -6.52 -6.81 14.44
N LEU A 2 -6.88 -5.52 14.42
CA LEU A 2 -6.62 -4.61 13.28
C LEU A 2 -5.15 -4.53 12.86
N GLY A 3 -4.19 -4.58 13.79
CA GLY A 3 -2.76 -4.64 13.46
C GLY A 3 -2.38 -5.88 12.64
N LEU A 4 -2.95 -7.06 12.94
CA LEU A 4 -2.75 -8.27 12.13
C LEU A 4 -3.36 -8.10 10.73
N VAL A 5 -4.56 -7.54 10.66
CA VAL A 5 -5.24 -7.24 9.38
C VAL A 5 -4.37 -6.33 8.54
N GLN A 6 -3.88 -5.21 9.12
CA GLN A 6 -2.99 -4.28 8.42
C GLN A 6 -1.74 -4.98 7.90
N GLY A 7 -0.99 -5.66 8.77
CA GLY A 7 0.28 -6.28 8.38
C GLY A 7 0.12 -7.34 7.28
N LEU A 8 -0.97 -8.12 7.32
CA LEU A 8 -1.25 -9.09 6.27
C LEU A 8 -1.70 -8.42 4.97
N THR A 9 -2.65 -7.49 5.03
CA THR A 9 -3.31 -6.95 3.84
C THR A 9 -2.52 -5.84 3.14
N GLU A 10 -1.51 -5.22 3.79
CA GLU A 10 -0.68 -4.18 3.19
C GLU A 10 0.09 -4.69 1.96
N TYR A 11 0.63 -5.89 2.04
CA TYR A 11 1.41 -6.50 0.95
C TYR A 11 0.55 -7.32 0.00
N LEU A 12 -0.51 -7.91 0.51
CA LEU A 12 -1.46 -8.65 -0.31
C LEU A 12 -2.25 -7.67 -1.20
N PRO A 13 -2.52 -8.03 -2.44
CA PRO A 13 -3.21 -7.13 -3.37
C PRO A 13 -4.74 -7.13 -3.10
N VAL A 14 -5.13 -6.83 -1.84
CA VAL A 14 -6.52 -6.91 -1.36
C VAL A 14 -7.01 -5.62 -0.70
N SER A 15 -6.20 -4.56 -0.66
CA SER A 15 -6.49 -3.26 -0.03
C SER A 15 -6.53 -3.29 1.49
N SER A 16 -5.44 -2.89 2.14
CA SER A 16 -5.34 -2.75 3.61
C SER A 16 -6.33 -1.69 4.14
N SER A 17 -6.41 -0.53 3.49
CA SER A 17 -7.35 0.54 3.87
C SER A 17 -8.81 0.09 3.81
N GLY A 18 -9.18 -0.67 2.76
CA GLY A 18 -10.51 -1.25 2.66
C GLY A 18 -10.81 -2.24 3.79
N HIS A 19 -9.86 -3.11 4.12
CA HIS A 19 -10.03 -4.09 5.20
C HIS A 19 -10.04 -3.44 6.59
N LEU A 20 -9.25 -2.38 6.79
CA LEU A 20 -9.31 -1.59 8.03
C LEU A 20 -10.68 -0.91 8.16
N ALA A 21 -11.20 -0.30 7.09
CA ALA A 21 -12.52 0.33 7.10
C ALA A 21 -13.65 -0.68 7.42
N ILE A 22 -13.63 -1.84 6.75
CA ILE A 22 -14.60 -2.93 7.01
C ILE A 22 -14.44 -3.44 8.45
N GLY A 23 -13.19 -3.67 8.90
CA GLY A 23 -12.91 -4.14 10.26
C GLY A 23 -13.34 -3.13 11.32
N SER A 24 -13.09 -1.84 11.12
CA SER A 24 -13.53 -0.78 12.03
C SER A 24 -15.05 -0.73 12.13
N ALA A 25 -15.76 -0.81 11.01
CA ALA A 25 -17.23 -0.86 11.01
C ALA A 25 -17.78 -2.09 11.73
N LEU A 26 -17.19 -3.28 11.49
CA LEU A 26 -17.62 -4.52 12.15
C LEU A 26 -17.37 -4.53 13.67
N PHE A 27 -16.31 -3.86 14.14
CA PHE A 27 -15.98 -3.79 15.56
C PHE A 27 -16.56 -2.56 16.26
N GLY A 28 -17.29 -1.68 15.54
CA GLY A 28 -17.83 -0.44 16.09
C GLY A 28 -16.74 0.53 16.56
N ILE A 29 -15.57 0.54 15.89
CA ILE A 29 -14.45 1.41 16.23
C ILE A 29 -14.59 2.70 15.43
N GLU A 30 -15.10 3.74 16.08
CA GLU A 30 -15.28 5.07 15.49
C GLU A 30 -14.43 6.10 16.26
N GLY A 31 -14.05 7.20 15.58
CA GLY A 31 -13.43 8.38 16.19
C GLY A 31 -11.95 8.59 15.86
N GLU A 32 -11.40 9.69 16.42
CA GLU A 32 -10.04 10.18 16.16
C GLU A 32 -8.93 9.20 16.58
N GLY A 33 -9.18 8.35 17.56
CA GLY A 33 -8.26 7.29 17.99
C GLY A 33 -7.95 6.27 16.92
N ASN A 34 -8.85 6.10 15.94
CA ASN A 34 -8.65 5.20 14.81
C ASN A 34 -7.56 5.72 13.87
N LEU A 35 -7.45 7.06 13.67
CA LEU A 35 -6.42 7.66 12.81
C LEU A 35 -5.02 7.43 13.37
N ALA A 36 -4.77 7.74 14.65
CA ALA A 36 -3.47 7.54 15.29
C ALA A 36 -3.04 6.05 15.26
N PHE A 37 -3.97 5.14 15.51
CA PHE A 37 -3.73 3.70 15.41
C PHE A 37 -3.37 3.31 13.97
N THR A 38 -4.11 3.81 12.97
CA THR A 38 -3.89 3.53 11.56
C THR A 38 -2.49 3.97 11.11
N VAL A 39 -2.06 5.18 11.47
CA VAL A 39 -0.71 5.68 11.18
C VAL A 39 0.36 4.77 11.77
N ILE A 40 0.22 4.38 13.04
CA ILE A 40 1.20 3.53 13.71
C ILE A 40 1.32 2.15 13.07
N VAL A 41 0.21 1.53 12.67
CA VAL A 41 0.27 0.21 12.01
C VAL A 41 0.79 0.29 10.58
N HIS A 42 0.59 1.41 9.86
CA HIS A 42 1.23 1.67 8.57
C HIS A 42 2.75 1.85 8.72
N VAL A 43 3.20 2.62 9.71
CA VAL A 43 4.63 2.75 10.02
C VAL A 43 5.24 1.39 10.37
N ALA A 44 4.55 0.55 11.12
CA ALA A 44 4.99 -0.81 11.42
C ALA A 44 5.22 -1.65 10.15
N THR A 45 4.33 -1.54 9.15
CA THR A 45 4.52 -2.22 7.86
C THR A 45 5.68 -1.64 7.05
N VAL A 46 5.96 -0.33 7.13
CA VAL A 46 7.19 0.22 6.55
C VAL A 46 8.43 -0.41 7.17
N PHE A 47 8.49 -0.54 8.50
CA PHE A 47 9.60 -1.23 9.16
C PHE A 47 9.73 -2.68 8.71
N SER A 48 8.62 -3.40 8.51
CA SER A 48 8.67 -4.77 7.98
C SER A 48 9.22 -4.81 6.54
N THR A 49 8.88 -3.82 5.69
CA THR A 49 9.48 -3.68 4.35
C THR A 49 10.99 -3.44 4.43
N LEU A 50 11.42 -2.52 5.31
CA LEU A 50 12.84 -2.20 5.51
C LEU A 50 13.64 -3.44 5.93
N VAL A 51 13.09 -4.26 6.82
CA VAL A 51 13.75 -5.50 7.29
C VAL A 51 13.81 -6.56 6.18
N ILE A 52 12.68 -6.83 5.51
CA ILE A 52 12.61 -7.90 4.50
C ILE A 52 13.36 -7.54 3.22
N LEU A 53 13.35 -6.28 2.81
CA LEU A 53 14.02 -5.78 1.61
C LEU A 53 15.33 -5.05 1.93
N TRP A 54 15.93 -5.32 3.09
CA TRP A 54 17.16 -4.67 3.52
C TRP A 54 18.32 -4.81 2.52
N LYS A 55 18.41 -5.95 1.83
CA LYS A 55 19.43 -6.20 0.82
C LYS A 55 19.27 -5.26 -0.38
N GLU A 56 18.06 -5.11 -0.87
CA GLU A 56 17.70 -4.24 -1.99
C GLU A 56 17.89 -2.76 -1.62
N ILE A 57 17.46 -2.39 -0.43
CA ILE A 57 17.61 -1.02 0.08
C ILE A 57 19.10 -0.68 0.27
N SER A 58 19.86 -1.57 0.89
CA SER A 58 21.32 -1.39 1.06
C SER A 58 22.04 -1.33 -0.28
N TRP A 59 21.61 -2.12 -1.27
CA TRP A 59 22.15 -2.08 -2.63
C TRP A 59 21.91 -0.70 -3.27
N ILE A 60 20.70 -0.13 -3.16
CA ILE A 60 20.38 1.22 -3.66
C ILE A 60 21.31 2.26 -3.02
N PHE A 61 21.40 2.28 -1.68
CA PHE A 61 22.23 3.27 -0.97
C PHE A 61 23.73 3.16 -1.29
N LYS A 62 24.24 1.93 -1.40
CA LYS A 62 25.65 1.70 -1.79
C LYS A 62 25.93 2.19 -3.20
N GLY A 63 25.00 2.01 -4.12
CA GLY A 63 25.14 2.50 -5.50
C GLY A 63 25.08 4.02 -5.59
N LEU A 64 24.14 4.65 -4.86
CA LEU A 64 24.03 6.11 -4.79
C LEU A 64 25.30 6.77 -4.23
N ALA A 65 25.93 6.16 -3.23
CA ALA A 65 27.20 6.65 -2.64
C ALA A 65 28.36 6.72 -3.63
N GLN A 66 28.28 6.00 -4.76
CA GLN A 66 29.30 6.05 -5.80
C GLN A 66 29.20 7.29 -6.72
N CYS A 67 28.11 8.07 -6.60
CA CYS A 67 27.84 9.26 -7.42
C CYS A 67 27.98 9.01 -8.94
N ARG A 68 27.60 7.83 -9.40
CA ARG A 68 27.67 7.41 -10.81
C ARG A 68 26.31 6.98 -11.31
N MET A 69 26.11 7.04 -12.64
CA MET A 69 24.87 6.55 -13.27
C MET A 69 24.95 5.02 -13.47
N ASN A 70 24.83 4.29 -12.35
CA ASN A 70 24.77 2.83 -12.29
C ASN A 70 23.32 2.32 -12.26
N ASP A 71 23.12 1.01 -12.18
CA ASP A 71 21.79 0.40 -12.14
C ASP A 71 21.02 0.77 -10.87
N GLU A 72 21.70 0.93 -9.74
CA GLU A 72 21.17 1.37 -8.46
C GLU A 72 20.61 2.80 -8.55
N THR A 73 21.37 3.70 -9.14
CA THR A 73 20.95 5.10 -9.34
C THR A 73 19.75 5.18 -10.29
N ARG A 74 19.74 4.39 -11.37
CA ARG A 74 18.58 4.30 -12.28
C ARG A 74 17.34 3.75 -11.57
N TYR A 75 17.51 2.73 -10.73
CA TYR A 75 16.43 2.16 -9.94
C TYR A 75 15.87 3.19 -8.96
N PHE A 76 16.72 3.93 -8.26
CA PHE A 76 16.31 5.02 -7.38
C PHE A 76 15.57 6.14 -8.14
N ILE A 77 16.08 6.56 -9.30
CA ILE A 77 15.40 7.55 -10.15
C ILE A 77 14.00 7.05 -10.54
N ASN A 78 13.85 5.78 -10.87
CA ASN A 78 12.55 5.20 -11.19
C ASN A 78 11.58 5.24 -10.00
N ILE A 79 12.08 5.01 -8.76
CA ILE A 79 11.29 5.19 -7.54
C ILE A 79 10.83 6.65 -7.42
N VAL A 80 11.75 7.62 -7.57
CA VAL A 80 11.42 9.05 -7.50
C VAL A 80 10.38 9.45 -8.56
N ILE A 81 10.57 9.00 -9.80
CA ILE A 81 9.61 9.26 -10.90
C ILE A 81 8.24 8.68 -10.56
N SER A 82 8.18 7.47 -10.00
CA SER A 82 6.92 6.83 -9.63
C SER A 82 6.19 7.53 -8.47
N MET A 83 6.89 8.33 -7.69
CA MET A 83 6.31 9.11 -6.59
C MET A 83 5.69 10.43 -7.04
N ILE A 84 6.07 10.96 -8.22
CA ILE A 84 5.56 12.26 -8.70
C ILE A 84 4.03 12.28 -8.77
N PRO A 85 3.34 11.31 -9.41
CA PRO A 85 1.88 11.33 -9.48
C PRO A 85 1.20 11.27 -8.12
N VAL A 86 1.65 10.40 -7.22
CA VAL A 86 1.04 10.28 -5.88
C VAL A 86 1.34 11.51 -5.01
N GLY A 87 2.51 12.12 -5.18
CA GLY A 87 2.86 13.39 -4.53
C GLY A 87 1.94 14.54 -4.96
N ILE A 88 1.61 14.62 -6.26
CA ILE A 88 0.65 15.60 -6.78
C ILE A 88 -0.73 15.37 -6.13
N VAL A 89 -1.20 14.11 -6.07
CA VAL A 89 -2.49 13.80 -5.43
C VAL A 89 -2.46 14.16 -3.95
N GLY A 90 -1.41 13.80 -3.21
CA GLY A 90 -1.29 14.09 -1.78
C GLY A 90 -1.21 15.57 -1.43
N VAL A 91 -0.68 16.42 -2.35
CA VAL A 91 -0.55 17.87 -2.10
C VAL A 91 -1.79 18.63 -2.57
N PHE A 92 -2.32 18.33 -3.76
CA PHE A 92 -3.36 19.15 -4.39
C PHE A 92 -4.78 18.55 -4.24
N PHE A 93 -4.91 17.28 -3.95
CA PHE A 93 -6.21 16.59 -3.92
C PHE A 93 -6.51 15.92 -2.57
N LYS A 94 -5.76 16.29 -1.52
CA LYS A 94 -5.89 15.67 -0.19
C LYS A 94 -7.32 15.75 0.34
N ASP A 95 -7.95 16.93 0.28
CA ASP A 95 -9.30 17.16 0.81
C ASP A 95 -10.34 16.30 0.09
N TYR A 96 -10.22 16.16 -1.24
CA TYR A 96 -11.09 15.25 -2.03
C TYR A 96 -10.89 13.78 -1.65
N VAL A 97 -9.65 13.38 -1.37
CA VAL A 97 -9.36 12.02 -0.92
C VAL A 97 -9.98 11.76 0.45
N GLU A 98 -9.84 12.70 1.40
CA GLU A 98 -10.44 12.59 2.72
C GLU A 98 -11.98 12.53 2.65
N GLU A 99 -12.62 13.32 1.79
CA GLU A 99 -14.06 13.26 1.53
C GLU A 99 -14.50 11.90 1.00
N ILE A 100 -13.73 11.32 0.05
CA ILE A 100 -14.01 9.98 -0.48
C ILE A 100 -13.85 8.90 0.60
N PHE A 101 -12.87 9.03 1.50
CA PHE A 101 -12.73 8.11 2.64
C PHE A 101 -13.94 8.18 3.57
N GLY A 102 -14.55 9.36 3.73
CA GLY A 102 -15.77 9.58 4.53
C GLY A 102 -17.07 9.11 3.86
N SER A 103 -17.06 8.74 2.57
CA SER A 103 -18.28 8.42 1.81
C SER A 103 -18.85 7.00 2.02
N GLY A 104 -18.25 6.24 2.95
CA GLY A 104 -18.81 4.96 3.42
C GLY A 104 -18.30 3.72 2.70
N LEU A 105 -18.83 2.56 3.11
CA LEU A 105 -18.37 1.24 2.67
C LEU A 105 -18.72 0.90 1.22
N ALA A 106 -19.69 1.59 0.60
CA ALA A 106 -20.06 1.35 -0.80
C ALA A 106 -18.88 1.60 -1.75
N ILE A 107 -18.14 2.69 -1.56
CA ILE A 107 -16.93 2.98 -2.36
C ILE A 107 -15.87 1.91 -2.14
N VAL A 108 -15.64 1.49 -0.89
CA VAL A 108 -14.69 0.42 -0.57
C VAL A 108 -15.05 -0.86 -1.34
N GLY A 109 -16.31 -1.28 -1.31
CA GLY A 109 -16.78 -2.45 -2.05
C GLY A 109 -16.58 -2.32 -3.56
N ALA A 110 -16.95 -1.17 -4.15
CA ALA A 110 -16.76 -0.90 -5.57
C ALA A 110 -15.25 -0.94 -5.96
N MET A 111 -14.38 -0.33 -5.17
CA MET A 111 -12.93 -0.30 -5.44
C MET A 111 -12.27 -1.68 -5.24
N LEU A 112 -12.78 -2.53 -4.36
CA LEU A 112 -12.37 -3.94 -4.28
C LEU A 112 -12.71 -4.70 -5.57
N LEU A 113 -13.87 -4.44 -6.19
CA LEU A 113 -14.21 -5.02 -7.49
C LEU A 113 -13.30 -4.52 -8.60
N VAL A 114 -12.92 -3.24 -8.60
CA VAL A 114 -11.93 -2.70 -9.53
C VAL A 114 -10.56 -3.38 -9.33
N THR A 115 -10.14 -3.60 -8.07
CA THR A 115 -8.93 -4.38 -7.77
C THR A 115 -9.01 -5.79 -8.36
N ALA A 116 -10.15 -6.47 -8.19
CA ALA A 116 -10.38 -7.79 -8.75
C ALA A 116 -10.23 -7.82 -10.27
N LEU A 117 -10.80 -6.84 -10.97
CA LEU A 117 -10.68 -6.69 -12.43
C LEU A 117 -9.22 -6.47 -12.85
N LEU A 118 -8.50 -5.54 -12.21
CA LEU A 118 -7.10 -5.26 -12.51
C LEU A 118 -6.22 -6.51 -12.34
N LEU A 119 -6.39 -7.25 -11.25
CA LEU A 119 -5.65 -8.48 -11.00
C LEU A 119 -6.00 -9.57 -12.02
N THR A 120 -7.26 -9.69 -12.41
CA THR A 120 -7.71 -10.62 -13.44
C THR A 120 -7.08 -10.31 -14.79
N PHE A 121 -7.11 -9.04 -15.24
CA PHE A 121 -6.45 -8.63 -16.47
C PHE A 121 -4.94 -8.89 -16.43
N SER A 122 -4.29 -8.62 -15.29
CA SER A 122 -2.85 -8.86 -15.14
C SER A 122 -2.48 -10.35 -15.20
N TYR A 123 -3.38 -11.22 -14.75
CA TYR A 123 -3.16 -12.68 -14.82
C TYR A 123 -3.14 -13.20 -16.27
N PHE A 124 -4.01 -12.68 -17.12
CA PHE A 124 -4.07 -13.04 -18.54
C PHE A 124 -3.05 -12.29 -19.41
N ALA A 125 -2.35 -11.30 -18.86
CA ALA A 125 -1.33 -10.57 -19.58
C ALA A 125 -0.17 -11.47 -20.00
N LYS A 126 0.22 -11.38 -21.27
CA LYS A 126 1.38 -12.12 -21.78
C LYS A 126 2.67 -11.54 -21.20
N PRO A 127 3.48 -12.31 -20.47
CA PRO A 127 4.72 -11.81 -19.90
C PRO A 127 5.72 -11.48 -21.03
N ARG A 128 6.09 -10.19 -21.14
CA ARG A 128 7.15 -9.74 -22.06
C ARG A 128 8.54 -9.78 -21.42
N GLN A 129 8.62 -10.02 -20.13
CA GLN A 129 9.83 -10.17 -19.29
C GLN A 129 10.90 -9.11 -19.54
N LYS A 130 10.52 -7.84 -19.58
CA LYS A 130 11.48 -6.74 -19.57
C LYS A 130 12.41 -6.89 -18.37
N ALA A 131 13.71 -6.93 -18.63
CA ALA A 131 14.71 -7.14 -17.58
C ALA A 131 14.76 -5.99 -16.55
N ASN A 132 14.47 -4.76 -16.97
CA ASN A 132 14.51 -3.56 -16.12
C ASN A 132 13.25 -2.71 -16.33
N ILE A 133 12.77 -2.10 -15.24
CA ILE A 133 11.68 -1.13 -15.28
C ILE A 133 12.24 0.15 -15.93
N SER A 134 11.60 0.63 -16.99
CA SER A 134 11.95 1.91 -17.62
C SER A 134 11.38 3.10 -16.86
N MET A 135 11.91 4.30 -17.06
CA MET A 135 11.36 5.53 -16.46
C MET A 135 9.90 5.76 -16.85
N ARG A 136 9.53 5.44 -18.10
CA ARG A 136 8.15 5.49 -18.58
C ARG A 136 7.26 4.49 -17.83
N ASP A 137 7.72 3.24 -17.67
CA ASP A 137 6.96 2.23 -16.94
C ASP A 137 6.82 2.63 -15.47
N ALA A 138 7.88 3.17 -14.84
CA ALA A 138 7.86 3.67 -13.47
C ALA A 138 6.83 4.79 -13.29
N PHE A 139 6.76 5.75 -14.22
CA PHE A 139 5.76 6.82 -14.20
C PHE A 139 4.33 6.28 -14.31
N ILE A 140 4.08 5.34 -15.24
CA ILE A 140 2.74 4.73 -15.41
C ILE A 140 2.35 3.91 -14.17
N ILE A 141 3.30 3.18 -13.55
CA ILE A 141 3.07 2.49 -12.27
C ILE A 141 2.77 3.52 -11.17
N GLY A 142 3.45 4.66 -11.18
CA GLY A 142 3.18 5.79 -10.28
C GLY A 142 1.78 6.39 -10.45
N LEU A 143 1.28 6.50 -11.69
CA LEU A 143 -0.12 6.89 -11.94
C LEU A 143 -1.11 5.89 -11.35
N ALA A 144 -0.85 4.59 -11.50
CA ALA A 144 -1.66 3.55 -10.87
C ALA A 144 -1.62 3.65 -9.33
N GLN A 145 -0.46 3.98 -8.74
CA GLN A 145 -0.34 4.25 -7.30
C GLN A 145 -1.17 5.47 -6.88
N ALA A 146 -1.14 6.54 -7.67
CA ALA A 146 -1.90 7.76 -7.38
C ALA A 146 -3.42 7.52 -7.38
N VAL A 147 -3.92 6.73 -8.33
CA VAL A 147 -5.34 6.32 -8.35
C VAL A 147 -5.64 5.37 -7.18
N ALA A 148 -4.69 4.54 -6.77
CA ALA A 148 -4.85 3.59 -5.67
C ALA A 148 -4.77 4.23 -4.26
N VAL A 149 -4.79 5.56 -4.16
CA VAL A 149 -5.09 6.28 -2.92
C VAL A 149 -6.55 6.09 -2.51
N LEU A 150 -7.45 5.79 -3.45
CA LEU A 150 -8.88 5.55 -3.17
C LEU A 150 -9.07 4.35 -2.23
N PRO A 151 -9.95 4.48 -1.20
CA PRO A 151 -10.18 3.41 -0.23
C PRO A 151 -10.82 2.19 -0.91
N GLY A 152 -10.30 1.00 -0.61
CA GLY A 152 -10.73 -0.24 -1.26
C GLY A 152 -9.94 -0.60 -2.52
N LEU A 153 -9.27 0.36 -3.18
CA LEU A 153 -8.38 0.05 -4.28
C LEU A 153 -7.00 -0.36 -3.74
N SER A 154 -6.59 -1.59 -4.05
CA SER A 154 -5.32 -2.11 -3.57
C SER A 154 -4.15 -1.42 -4.24
N ARG A 155 -3.31 -0.71 -3.47
CA ARG A 155 -2.09 -0.06 -3.96
C ARG A 155 -1.11 -1.08 -4.54
N SER A 156 -0.75 -2.12 -3.77
CA SER A 156 0.12 -3.20 -4.23
C SER A 156 -0.50 -3.94 -5.42
N GLY A 157 -1.81 -4.19 -5.40
CA GLY A 157 -2.55 -4.79 -6.52
C GLY A 157 -2.45 -3.96 -7.80
N SER A 158 -2.72 -2.65 -7.72
CA SER A 158 -2.71 -1.75 -8.87
C SER A 158 -1.32 -1.57 -9.47
N THR A 159 -0.29 -1.35 -8.64
CA THR A 159 1.09 -1.16 -9.10
C THR A 159 1.68 -2.44 -9.71
N ILE A 160 1.45 -3.60 -9.08
CA ILE A 160 1.91 -4.89 -9.61
C ILE A 160 1.15 -5.24 -10.89
N ALA A 161 -0.18 -5.10 -10.90
CA ALA A 161 -0.99 -5.40 -12.10
C ALA A 161 -0.58 -4.52 -13.28
N THR A 162 -0.45 -3.20 -13.08
CA THR A 162 -0.01 -2.26 -14.10
C THR A 162 1.37 -2.60 -14.64
N GLY A 163 2.32 -2.88 -13.77
CA GLY A 163 3.67 -3.25 -14.18
C GLY A 163 3.72 -4.57 -14.97
N LEU A 164 2.88 -5.55 -14.64
CA LEU A 164 2.74 -6.80 -15.40
C LEU A 164 2.14 -6.56 -16.78
N LEU A 165 1.11 -5.71 -16.87
CA LEU A 165 0.48 -5.32 -18.15
C LEU A 165 1.47 -4.58 -19.06
N LEU A 166 2.38 -3.80 -18.50
CA LEU A 166 3.49 -3.16 -19.22
C LEU A 166 4.59 -4.15 -19.65
N GLY A 167 4.53 -5.39 -19.17
CA GLY A 167 5.44 -6.47 -19.54
C GLY A 167 6.72 -6.53 -18.73
N ASN A 168 6.75 -5.93 -17.53
CA ASN A 168 7.89 -6.00 -16.62
C ASN A 168 8.00 -7.38 -15.95
N SER A 169 9.22 -7.75 -15.52
CA SER A 169 9.45 -9.04 -14.87
C SER A 169 8.78 -9.11 -13.49
N LYS A 170 8.12 -10.24 -13.21
CA LYS A 170 7.39 -10.47 -11.95
C LYS A 170 8.26 -10.27 -10.70
N GLU A 171 9.53 -10.70 -10.78
CA GLU A 171 10.44 -10.67 -9.65
C GLU A 171 10.81 -9.25 -9.22
N LYS A 172 11.25 -8.41 -10.18
CA LYS A 172 11.66 -7.03 -9.93
C LYS A 172 10.46 -6.14 -9.58
N LEU A 173 9.30 -6.47 -10.13
CA LEU A 173 8.11 -5.65 -9.97
C LEU A 173 7.55 -5.69 -8.54
N ALA A 174 7.52 -6.87 -7.89
CA ALA A 174 7.08 -6.96 -6.51
C ALA A 174 7.97 -6.16 -5.56
N GLN A 175 9.30 -6.26 -5.73
CA GLN A 175 10.26 -5.49 -4.95
C GLN A 175 10.11 -3.98 -5.19
N PHE A 176 10.00 -3.58 -6.46
CA PHE A 176 9.80 -2.17 -6.83
C PHE A 176 8.52 -1.62 -6.22
N SER A 177 7.40 -2.35 -6.35
CA SER A 177 6.11 -1.94 -5.79
C SER A 177 6.13 -1.74 -4.27
N PHE A 178 6.88 -2.57 -3.54
CA PHE A 178 6.98 -2.44 -2.08
C PHE A 178 7.97 -1.36 -1.63
N ILE A 179 9.04 -1.12 -2.38
CA ILE A 179 10.01 -0.06 -2.05
C ILE A 179 9.44 1.32 -2.39
N MET A 180 8.75 1.46 -3.53
CA MET A 180 8.20 2.75 -3.95
C MET A 180 7.13 3.32 -3.01
N VAL A 181 6.53 2.49 -2.18
CA VAL A 181 5.50 2.91 -1.21
C VAL A 181 6.08 3.44 0.10
N ILE A 182 7.35 3.13 0.41
CA ILE A 182 8.00 3.57 1.65
C ILE A 182 7.98 5.10 1.81
N PRO A 183 8.45 5.90 0.82
CA PRO A 183 8.49 7.34 0.98
C PRO A 183 7.10 7.99 1.14
N PRO A 184 6.05 7.63 0.39
CA PRO A 184 4.71 8.17 0.62
C PRO A 184 4.18 7.89 2.03
N ILE A 185 4.30 6.66 2.55
CA ILE A 185 3.84 6.33 3.91
C ILE A 185 4.65 7.09 4.97
N LEU A 186 5.98 7.17 4.82
CA LEU A 186 6.80 7.94 5.75
C LEU A 186 6.50 9.44 5.67
N GLY A 187 6.21 9.96 4.48
CA GLY A 187 5.79 11.35 4.29
C GLY A 187 4.46 11.65 4.98
N GLU A 188 3.47 10.79 4.84
CA GLU A 188 2.18 10.90 5.53
C GLU A 188 2.36 10.85 7.05
N ALA A 189 3.07 9.83 7.55
CA ALA A 189 3.37 9.69 8.97
C ALA A 189 4.11 10.92 9.54
N LEU A 190 5.05 11.50 8.79
CA LEU A 190 5.76 12.71 9.20
C LEU A 190 4.82 13.92 9.29
N LEU A 191 3.94 14.09 8.30
CA LEU A 191 2.95 15.18 8.31
C LEU A 191 2.00 15.04 9.50
N ASP A 192 1.58 13.84 9.84
CA ASP A 192 0.71 13.58 10.98
C ASP A 192 1.44 13.85 12.31
N VAL A 193 2.72 13.46 12.43
CA VAL A 193 3.55 13.82 13.58
C VAL A 193 3.71 15.33 13.71
N VAL A 194 3.93 16.06 12.59
CA VAL A 194 4.02 17.52 12.61
C VAL A 194 2.69 18.17 13.04
N LYS A 195 1.55 17.68 12.56
CA LYS A 195 0.23 18.13 13.02
C LYS A 195 0.04 17.87 14.52
N MET A 196 0.49 16.73 14.98
CA MET A 196 0.50 16.38 16.40
C MET A 196 1.29 17.38 17.24
N LEU A 197 2.50 17.72 16.85
CA LEU A 197 3.36 18.66 17.57
C LEU A 197 2.81 20.10 17.58
N ASN A 198 2.02 20.49 16.58
CA ASN A 198 1.43 21.82 16.45
C ASN A 198 0.12 22.02 17.28
N GLY A 199 -0.18 21.14 18.21
CA GLY A 199 -1.25 21.33 19.21
C GLY A 199 -2.62 20.75 18.85
N SER A 200 -2.74 20.01 17.75
CA SER A 200 -3.98 19.29 17.40
C SER A 200 -4.02 17.87 18.01
N ALA A 201 -3.03 17.49 18.79
CA ALA A 201 -2.71 16.12 19.11
C ALA A 201 -3.08 15.63 20.50
N ASP A 202 -3.31 16.52 21.46
CA ASP A 202 -3.56 16.09 22.85
C ASP A 202 -4.83 15.22 22.96
N SER A 203 -5.79 15.42 22.05
CA SER A 203 -7.00 14.59 21.98
C SER A 203 -6.79 13.24 21.28
N MET A 204 -5.94 13.16 20.24
CA MET A 204 -5.80 11.95 19.43
C MET A 204 -5.01 10.82 20.12
N LEU A 205 -3.92 11.14 20.82
CA LEU A 205 -3.12 10.14 21.53
C LEU A 205 -3.74 9.72 22.88
N GLN A 206 -4.50 10.60 23.53
CA GLN A 206 -5.18 10.29 24.79
C GLN A 206 -6.37 9.35 24.62
N SER A 207 -6.92 9.24 23.39
CA SER A 207 -8.07 8.39 23.10
C SER A 207 -7.75 6.89 22.97
N VAL A 208 -6.46 6.52 22.77
CA VAL A 208 -6.05 5.11 22.59
C VAL A 208 -5.05 4.70 23.65
N ALA A 209 -5.33 3.62 24.38
CA ALA A 209 -4.41 3.09 25.38
C ALA A 209 -3.03 2.80 24.74
N PRO A 210 -1.91 3.28 25.33
CA PRO A 210 -0.55 3.07 24.80
C PRO A 210 -0.21 1.60 24.56
N LEU A 211 -0.73 0.71 25.39
CA LEU A 211 -0.56 -0.75 25.23
C LEU A 211 -1.19 -1.24 23.91
N SER A 212 -2.35 -0.69 23.52
CA SER A 212 -3.01 -1.04 22.25
C SER A 212 -2.20 -0.63 21.04
N LEU A 213 -1.52 0.54 21.10
CA LEU A 213 -0.63 1.02 20.05
C LEU A 213 0.61 0.11 19.91
N ILE A 214 1.24 -0.27 21.03
CA ILE A 214 2.41 -1.16 21.04
C ILE A 214 2.04 -2.54 20.49
N VAL A 215 0.95 -3.13 20.98
CA VAL A 215 0.48 -4.45 20.52
C VAL A 215 0.06 -4.39 19.05
N GLY A 216 -0.60 -3.32 18.62
CA GLY A 216 -0.98 -3.08 17.23
C GLY A 216 0.25 -2.98 16.32
N PHE A 217 1.25 -2.19 16.73
CA PHE A 217 2.52 -2.06 16.01
C PHE A 217 3.24 -3.40 15.85
N LEU A 218 3.45 -4.12 16.95
CA LEU A 218 4.14 -5.42 16.92
C LEU A 218 3.38 -6.45 16.08
N ALA A 219 2.05 -6.49 16.20
CA ALA A 219 1.22 -7.37 15.38
C ALA A 219 1.32 -7.06 13.89
N ALA A 220 1.25 -5.77 13.51
CA ALA A 220 1.40 -5.32 12.12
C ALA A 220 2.82 -5.56 11.59
N PHE A 221 3.85 -5.31 12.39
CA PHE A 221 5.24 -5.54 12.02
C PHE A 221 5.52 -7.02 11.74
N ILE A 222 5.18 -7.91 12.68
CA ILE A 222 5.46 -9.35 12.56
C ILE A 222 4.67 -9.96 11.39
N SER A 223 3.35 -9.71 11.35
CA SER A 223 2.52 -10.21 10.26
C SER A 223 2.93 -9.62 8.90
N GLY A 224 3.36 -8.35 8.89
CA GLY A 224 3.90 -7.67 7.71
C GLY A 224 5.18 -8.32 7.20
N CYS A 225 6.12 -8.69 8.06
CA CYS A 225 7.32 -9.42 7.66
C CYS A 225 6.97 -10.75 6.96
N VAL A 226 6.03 -11.50 7.52
CA VAL A 226 5.58 -12.77 6.93
C VAL A 226 4.88 -12.54 5.59
N ALA A 227 3.94 -11.60 5.55
CA ALA A 227 3.15 -11.28 4.35
C ALA A 227 4.03 -10.74 3.21
N CYS A 228 4.96 -9.83 3.50
CA CYS A 228 5.91 -9.28 2.52
C CYS A 228 6.72 -10.38 1.85
N LYS A 229 7.37 -11.24 2.64
CA LYS A 229 8.15 -12.37 2.13
C LYS A 229 7.31 -13.35 1.31
N TRP A 230 6.12 -13.65 1.79
CA TRP A 230 5.19 -14.57 1.14
C TRP A 230 4.68 -13.98 -0.19
N MET A 231 4.32 -12.70 -0.19
CA MET A 231 3.79 -12.04 -1.39
C MET A 231 4.82 -11.96 -2.53
N ILE A 232 6.09 -11.68 -2.23
CA ILE A 232 7.16 -11.72 -3.23
C ILE A 232 7.20 -13.09 -3.92
N SER A 233 7.07 -14.18 -3.14
CA SER A 233 7.03 -15.55 -3.69
C SER A 233 5.80 -15.80 -4.56
N ILE A 234 4.63 -15.30 -4.16
CA ILE A 234 3.37 -15.47 -4.91
C ILE A 234 3.43 -14.73 -6.25
N VAL A 235 3.91 -13.49 -6.27
CA VAL A 235 4.06 -12.71 -7.51
C VAL A 235 5.00 -13.40 -8.48
N LYS A 236 6.13 -13.91 -8.00
CA LYS A 236 7.07 -14.70 -8.81
C LYS A 236 6.40 -15.92 -9.45
N ARG A 237 5.52 -16.61 -8.72
CA ARG A 237 4.77 -17.77 -9.22
C ARG A 237 3.59 -17.40 -10.11
N GLY A 238 3.22 -16.13 -10.21
CA GLY A 238 2.11 -15.63 -11.02
C GLY A 238 0.72 -16.01 -10.52
N LYS A 239 0.55 -16.31 -9.23
CA LYS A 239 -0.70 -16.79 -8.62
C LYS A 239 -1.60 -15.64 -8.11
N LEU A 240 -1.69 -14.53 -8.85
CA LEU A 240 -2.47 -13.35 -8.45
C LEU A 240 -3.98 -13.55 -8.59
N ILE A 241 -4.42 -14.55 -9.35
CA ILE A 241 -5.85 -14.81 -9.61
C ILE A 241 -6.63 -15.14 -8.33
N TYR A 242 -6.00 -15.78 -7.34
CA TYR A 242 -6.66 -16.08 -6.07
C TYR A 242 -7.07 -14.82 -5.31
N PHE A 243 -6.25 -13.78 -5.39
CA PHE A 243 -6.57 -12.47 -4.80
C PHE A 243 -7.65 -11.73 -5.59
N ALA A 244 -7.71 -11.91 -6.92
CA ALA A 244 -8.78 -11.38 -7.73
C ALA A 244 -10.14 -11.96 -7.30
N ILE A 245 -10.21 -13.28 -7.12
CA ILE A 245 -11.43 -13.95 -6.64
C ILE A 245 -11.79 -13.46 -5.24
N TYR A 246 -10.81 -13.38 -4.34
CA TYR A 246 -11.03 -12.85 -2.98
C TYR A 246 -11.58 -11.43 -3.00
N CYS A 247 -10.97 -10.50 -3.76
CA CYS A 247 -11.44 -9.12 -3.86
C CYS A 247 -12.84 -9.02 -4.46
N ALA A 248 -13.17 -9.88 -5.43
CA ALA A 248 -14.51 -9.94 -6.00
C ALA A 248 -15.55 -10.35 -4.95
N LEU A 249 -15.27 -11.40 -4.17
CA LEU A 249 -16.18 -11.87 -3.12
C LEU A 249 -16.30 -10.84 -1.98
N ALA A 250 -15.17 -10.30 -1.50
CA ALA A 250 -15.15 -9.29 -0.45
C ALA A 250 -15.86 -8.00 -0.88
N GLY A 251 -15.62 -7.52 -2.11
CA GLY A 251 -16.26 -6.34 -2.66
C GLY A 251 -17.78 -6.53 -2.82
N ALA A 252 -18.22 -7.67 -3.34
CA ALA A 252 -19.64 -8.00 -3.45
C ALA A 252 -20.31 -8.08 -2.06
N ALA A 253 -19.68 -8.76 -1.10
CA ALA A 253 -20.19 -8.85 0.26
C ALA A 253 -20.32 -7.45 0.91
N THR A 254 -19.28 -6.60 0.77
CA THR A 254 -19.31 -5.23 1.32
C THR A 254 -20.44 -4.39 0.71
N LEU A 255 -20.68 -4.50 -0.60
CA LEU A 255 -21.79 -3.81 -1.25
C LEU A 255 -23.14 -4.33 -0.75
N ILE A 256 -23.30 -5.64 -0.64
CA ILE A 256 -24.57 -6.24 -0.13
C ILE A 256 -24.84 -5.73 1.30
N PHE A 257 -23.84 -5.78 2.19
CA PHE A 257 -23.99 -5.28 3.57
C PHE A 257 -24.30 -3.79 3.65
N ASN A 258 -23.85 -2.99 2.69
CA ASN A 258 -24.14 -1.55 2.69
C ASN A 258 -25.56 -1.21 2.23
N PHE A 259 -26.25 -2.13 1.55
CA PHE A 259 -27.62 -1.92 1.04
C PHE A 259 -28.70 -2.63 1.87
N ILE A 260 -28.31 -3.42 2.86
CA ILE A 260 -29.21 -4.05 3.84
C ILE A 260 -29.20 -3.23 5.14
#